data_7b1136398f49feaee6be15445d47ebb2
#
_entry.id   7b1136398f49feaee6be15445d47ebb2
#
_cell.length_a   1.000
_cell.length_b   1.000
_cell.length_c   1.000
_cell.angle_alpha   90.00
_cell.angle_beta   90.00
_cell.angle_gamma   90.00
#
_symmetry.space_group_name_H-M   'P 1'
#
loop_
_entity.id
_entity.type
_entity.pdbx_description
1 polymer ?
#
loop_
_entity_poly.entity_id
_entity_poly.type
_entity_poly.pdbx_seq_one_letter_code
_entity_poly.pdbx_strand_id
1 'polypeptide(L)'
;MEKQSYISTIKDKVGVNVNRCYQCGKCSAGCAVAEDMDYPPSMVMRMLQTNDNMNYTALLKSESIWLCISCQNCLTRCPMQIDIPALMDYMREKALEEKTINKKSNNILSFHRAFLDSVKFTGRLYEIGLVAGYKARTMNLTQDLDVAPSMFMKGKLPIIPERVKNKKQISAIFSKTKE
;
A
#
# COMPACT_ATOMS: atom_id res chain seq x y z
N MET A 1 -9.68 -25.28 -20.49
CA MET A 1 -8.80 -24.57 -19.53
C MET A 1 -9.65 -24.25 -18.32
N GLU A 2 -9.46 -25.00 -17.22
CA GLU A 2 -10.11 -24.69 -15.95
C GLU A 2 -9.70 -23.29 -15.52
N LYS A 3 -10.70 -22.44 -15.29
CA LYS A 3 -10.50 -21.08 -14.79
C LYS A 3 -10.01 -21.23 -13.36
N GLN A 4 -8.68 -21.15 -13.17
CA GLN A 4 -8.10 -21.22 -11.82
C GLN A 4 -8.75 -20.11 -10.97
N SER A 5 -9.42 -20.54 -9.91
CA SER A 5 -10.11 -19.60 -9.01
C SER A 5 -9.06 -18.70 -8.34
N TYR A 6 -9.26 -17.38 -8.38
CA TYR A 6 -8.35 -16.46 -7.68
C TYR A 6 -8.30 -16.75 -6.17
N ILE A 7 -9.35 -17.36 -5.59
CA ILE A 7 -9.37 -17.80 -4.19
C ILE A 7 -8.29 -18.84 -3.92
N SER A 8 -8.10 -19.82 -4.83
CA SER A 8 -7.01 -20.81 -4.67
C SER A 8 -5.65 -20.14 -4.77
N THR A 9 -5.47 -19.23 -5.72
CA THR A 9 -4.21 -18.47 -5.88
C THR A 9 -3.89 -17.62 -4.64
N ILE A 10 -4.89 -16.95 -4.05
CA ILE A 10 -4.73 -16.19 -2.81
C ILE A 10 -4.29 -17.12 -1.67
N LYS A 11 -4.95 -18.27 -1.52
CA LYS A 11 -4.61 -19.24 -0.49
C LYS A 11 -3.16 -19.75 -0.64
N ASP A 12 -2.75 -20.05 -1.86
CA ASP A 12 -1.42 -20.62 -2.14
C ASP A 12 -0.30 -19.57 -1.98
N LYS A 13 -0.53 -18.33 -2.42
CA LYS A 13 0.48 -17.27 -2.39
C LYS A 13 0.56 -16.52 -1.05
N VAL A 14 -0.59 -16.30 -0.42
CA VAL A 14 -0.71 -15.45 0.78
C VAL A 14 -0.97 -16.26 2.04
N GLY A 15 -1.38 -17.53 1.90
CA GLY A 15 -1.79 -18.37 3.03
C GLY A 15 -3.19 -18.05 3.58
N VAL A 16 -3.90 -17.09 2.96
CA VAL A 16 -5.21 -16.62 3.42
C VAL A 16 -6.34 -17.44 2.79
N ASN A 17 -7.10 -18.13 3.63
CA ASN A 17 -8.31 -18.80 3.19
C ASN A 17 -9.54 -17.91 3.38
N VAL A 18 -9.97 -17.25 2.30
CA VAL A 18 -11.10 -16.29 2.29
C VAL A 18 -12.40 -16.92 2.77
N ASN A 19 -12.60 -18.23 2.49
CA ASN A 19 -13.84 -18.94 2.82
C ASN A 19 -14.04 -19.18 4.32
N ARG A 20 -12.96 -19.01 5.13
CA ARG A 20 -13.08 -19.09 6.59
C ARG A 20 -13.75 -17.86 7.20
N CYS A 21 -13.92 -16.77 6.44
CA CYS A 21 -14.55 -15.55 6.93
C CYS A 21 -16.08 -15.75 7.06
N TYR A 22 -16.60 -15.62 8.28
CA TYR A 22 -18.05 -15.69 8.53
C TYR A 22 -18.72 -14.31 8.64
N GLN A 23 -18.05 -13.26 8.12
CA GLN A 23 -18.63 -11.92 7.95
C GLN A 23 -19.07 -11.21 9.25
N CYS A 24 -18.38 -11.41 10.36
CA CYS A 24 -18.72 -10.80 11.65
C CYS A 24 -18.50 -9.27 11.72
N GLY A 25 -17.85 -8.65 10.74
CA GLY A 25 -17.65 -7.19 10.66
C GLY A 25 -16.61 -6.59 11.60
N LYS A 26 -15.99 -7.34 12.52
CA LYS A 26 -15.03 -6.82 13.51
C LYS A 26 -13.80 -6.15 12.88
N CYS A 27 -13.38 -6.60 11.72
CA CYS A 27 -12.26 -6.02 10.98
C CYS A 27 -12.56 -4.60 10.48
N SER A 28 -13.76 -4.35 9.98
CA SER A 28 -14.19 -3.01 9.55
C SER A 28 -14.47 -2.10 10.73
N ALA A 29 -15.16 -2.59 11.76
CA ALA A 29 -15.47 -1.82 12.97
C ALA A 29 -14.21 -1.35 13.73
N GLY A 30 -13.07 -1.99 13.52
CA GLY A 30 -11.80 -1.60 14.13
C GLY A 30 -10.80 -0.97 13.19
N CYS A 31 -11.17 -0.71 11.96
CA CYS A 31 -10.26 -0.11 10.98
C CYS A 31 -10.27 1.42 11.12
N ALA A 32 -9.07 2.00 11.31
CA ALA A 32 -8.93 3.44 11.50
C ALA A 32 -9.27 4.27 10.24
N VAL A 33 -9.27 3.64 9.08
CA VAL A 33 -9.51 4.28 7.77
C VAL A 33 -10.73 3.71 7.05
N ALA A 34 -11.61 2.99 7.77
CA ALA A 34 -12.77 2.32 7.15
C ALA A 34 -13.75 3.29 6.48
N GLU A 35 -13.89 4.49 7.04
CA GLU A 35 -14.82 5.53 6.54
C GLU A 35 -14.33 6.15 5.22
N ASP A 36 -13.02 6.15 4.99
CA ASP A 36 -12.41 6.66 3.75
C ASP A 36 -12.35 5.61 2.63
N MET A 37 -12.59 4.33 2.98
CA MET A 37 -12.52 3.22 2.04
C MET A 37 -13.80 3.07 1.22
N ASP A 38 -13.67 2.90 -0.10
CA ASP A 38 -14.77 2.48 -0.98
C ASP A 38 -15.28 1.07 -0.62
N TYR A 39 -14.38 0.17 -0.21
CA TYR A 39 -14.72 -1.16 0.32
C TYR A 39 -14.00 -1.40 1.64
N PRO A 40 -14.65 -1.27 2.81
CA PRO A 40 -14.02 -1.58 4.09
C PRO A 40 -13.65 -3.07 4.19
N PRO A 41 -12.75 -3.45 5.11
CA PRO A 41 -12.15 -4.79 5.14
C PRO A 41 -13.13 -5.96 5.10
N SER A 42 -14.28 -5.87 5.76
CA SER A 42 -15.32 -6.94 5.71
C SER A 42 -15.96 -7.05 4.33
N MET A 43 -16.14 -5.92 3.63
CA MET A 43 -16.67 -5.89 2.27
C MET A 43 -15.68 -6.49 1.27
N VAL A 44 -14.40 -6.17 1.39
CA VAL A 44 -13.34 -6.81 0.59
C VAL A 44 -13.40 -8.33 0.74
N MET A 45 -13.49 -8.82 1.98
CA MET A 45 -13.63 -10.26 2.24
C MET A 45 -14.90 -10.84 1.60
N ARG A 46 -16.02 -10.13 1.67
CA ARG A 46 -17.29 -10.59 1.06
C ARG A 46 -17.20 -10.66 -0.46
N MET A 47 -16.64 -9.63 -1.09
CA MET A 47 -16.47 -9.60 -2.55
C MET A 47 -15.58 -10.74 -3.03
N LEU A 48 -14.49 -11.05 -2.31
CA LEU A 48 -13.64 -12.19 -2.64
C LEU A 48 -14.34 -13.54 -2.48
N GLN A 49 -15.21 -13.69 -1.48
CA GLN A 49 -15.98 -14.93 -1.27
C GLN A 49 -16.97 -15.24 -2.40
N THR A 50 -17.43 -14.23 -3.13
CA THR A 50 -18.36 -14.46 -4.27
C THR A 50 -17.69 -15.22 -5.41
N ASN A 51 -16.37 -15.27 -5.46
CA ASN A 51 -15.58 -15.87 -6.54
C ASN A 51 -15.98 -15.33 -7.93
N ASP A 52 -16.41 -14.07 -7.98
CA ASP A 52 -16.83 -13.39 -9.20
C ASP A 52 -15.72 -12.46 -9.71
N ASN A 53 -15.37 -12.60 -10.98
CA ASN A 53 -14.31 -11.79 -11.61
C ASN A 53 -14.62 -10.30 -11.65
N MET A 54 -15.91 -9.92 -11.71
CA MET A 54 -16.30 -8.51 -11.68
C MET A 54 -15.93 -7.90 -10.32
N ASN A 55 -16.26 -8.60 -9.22
CA ASN A 55 -15.92 -8.19 -7.88
C ASN A 55 -14.39 -8.16 -7.66
N TYR A 56 -13.66 -9.15 -8.15
CA TYR A 56 -12.22 -9.18 -8.09
C TYR A 56 -11.59 -7.98 -8.82
N THR A 57 -12.03 -7.71 -10.05
CA THR A 57 -11.54 -6.55 -10.83
C THR A 57 -11.92 -5.22 -10.18
N ALA A 58 -13.11 -5.12 -9.57
CA ALA A 58 -13.52 -3.93 -8.82
C ALA A 58 -12.60 -3.68 -7.62
N LEU A 59 -12.23 -4.74 -6.89
CA LEU A 59 -11.28 -4.65 -5.79
C LEU A 59 -9.89 -4.19 -6.24
N LEU A 60 -9.37 -4.72 -7.35
CA LEU A 60 -8.07 -4.28 -7.90
C LEU A 60 -8.06 -2.80 -8.27
N LYS A 61 -9.22 -2.25 -8.68
CA LYS A 61 -9.40 -0.83 -9.02
C LYS A 61 -9.79 0.02 -7.82
N SER A 62 -9.99 -0.57 -6.64
CA SER A 62 -10.45 0.16 -5.45
C SER A 62 -9.38 1.05 -4.84
N GLU A 63 -9.81 2.08 -4.13
CA GLU A 63 -8.92 2.90 -3.30
C GLU A 63 -8.56 2.17 -1.99
N SER A 64 -9.44 1.29 -1.50
CA SER A 64 -9.29 0.59 -0.23
C SER A 64 -7.99 -0.16 -0.09
N ILE A 65 -7.53 -0.84 -1.16
CA ILE A 65 -6.26 -1.56 -1.13
C ILE A 65 -5.06 -0.63 -0.92
N TRP A 66 -5.16 0.63 -1.36
CA TRP A 66 -4.10 1.65 -1.23
C TRP A 66 -4.21 2.43 0.07
N LEU A 67 -5.42 2.65 0.59
CA LEU A 67 -5.67 3.33 1.86
C LEU A 67 -5.31 2.47 3.08
N CYS A 68 -5.25 1.15 2.92
CA CYS A 68 -4.86 0.26 4.00
C CYS A 68 -3.45 0.58 4.51
N ILE A 69 -3.33 0.95 5.78
CA ILE A 69 -2.07 1.30 6.43
C ILE A 69 -1.32 0.11 7.05
N SER A 70 -1.76 -1.10 6.77
CA SER A 70 -1.18 -2.38 7.25
C SER A 70 -0.96 -2.44 8.78
N CYS A 71 -1.84 -1.79 9.57
CA CYS A 71 -1.71 -1.66 11.02
C CYS A 71 -1.99 -2.94 11.82
N GLN A 72 -2.34 -4.06 11.18
CA GLN A 72 -2.63 -5.39 11.77
C GLN A 72 -3.88 -5.44 12.69
N ASN A 73 -4.59 -4.35 12.87
CA ASN A 73 -5.75 -4.27 13.79
C ASN A 73 -6.88 -5.24 13.41
N CYS A 74 -7.13 -5.39 12.10
CA CYS A 74 -8.12 -6.33 11.59
C CYS A 74 -7.73 -7.80 11.83
N LEU A 75 -6.43 -8.15 11.75
CA LEU A 75 -5.94 -9.49 12.09
C LEU A 75 -6.12 -9.79 13.58
N THR A 76 -5.70 -8.87 14.45
CA THR A 76 -5.81 -9.02 15.91
C THR A 76 -7.26 -9.22 16.37
N ARG A 77 -8.22 -8.56 15.70
CA ARG A 77 -9.66 -8.66 16.02
C ARG A 77 -10.35 -9.84 15.35
N CYS A 78 -9.70 -10.52 14.41
CA CYS A 78 -10.30 -11.59 13.64
C CYS A 78 -10.32 -12.92 14.43
N PRO A 79 -11.50 -13.46 14.80
CA PRO A 79 -11.56 -14.75 15.49
C PRO A 79 -11.12 -15.92 14.62
N MET A 80 -11.10 -15.75 13.29
CA MET A 80 -10.61 -16.73 12.33
C MET A 80 -9.16 -16.51 11.93
N GLN A 81 -8.47 -15.51 12.54
CA GLN A 81 -7.07 -15.17 12.29
C GLN A 81 -6.75 -14.99 10.80
N ILE A 82 -7.63 -14.27 10.09
CA ILE A 82 -7.43 -13.98 8.66
C ILE A 82 -6.54 -12.76 8.53
N ASP A 83 -5.40 -12.92 7.86
CA ASP A 83 -4.46 -11.83 7.60
C ASP A 83 -4.94 -10.96 6.43
N ILE A 84 -5.82 -10.00 6.75
CA ILE A 84 -6.34 -9.06 5.76
C ILE A 84 -5.25 -8.09 5.27
N PRO A 85 -4.32 -7.58 6.09
CA PRO A 85 -3.20 -6.79 5.61
C PRO A 85 -2.36 -7.48 4.53
N ALA A 86 -1.98 -8.74 4.72
CA ALA A 86 -1.26 -9.51 3.71
C ALA A 86 -2.08 -9.71 2.43
N LEU A 87 -3.40 -9.87 2.57
CA LEU A 87 -4.31 -9.90 1.43
C LEU A 87 -4.34 -8.56 0.67
N MET A 88 -4.39 -7.43 1.38
CA MET A 88 -4.34 -6.09 0.75
C MET A 88 -3.02 -5.87 0.01
N ASP A 89 -1.90 -6.31 0.56
CA ASP A 89 -0.59 -6.22 -0.10
C ASP A 89 -0.55 -7.06 -1.38
N TYR A 90 -1.08 -8.28 -1.35
CA TYR A 90 -1.24 -9.11 -2.55
C TYR A 90 -2.12 -8.45 -3.62
N MET A 91 -3.23 -7.82 -3.22
CA MET A 91 -4.11 -7.10 -4.16
C MET A 91 -3.41 -5.88 -4.78
N ARG A 92 -2.56 -5.16 -4.03
CA ARG A 92 -1.70 -4.08 -4.56
C ARG A 92 -0.73 -4.59 -5.61
N GLU A 93 -0.04 -5.71 -5.32
CA GLU A 93 0.88 -6.35 -6.26
C GLU A 93 0.15 -6.71 -7.56
N LYS A 94 -1.01 -7.34 -7.46
CA LYS A 94 -1.84 -7.69 -8.63
C LYS A 94 -2.34 -6.47 -9.40
N ALA A 95 -2.76 -5.41 -8.71
CA ALA A 95 -3.17 -4.17 -9.36
C ALA A 95 -2.03 -3.50 -10.14
N LEU A 96 -0.78 -3.62 -9.65
CA LEU A 96 0.42 -3.15 -10.34
C LEU A 96 0.73 -4.01 -11.57
N GLU A 97 0.71 -5.34 -11.43
CA GLU A 97 0.95 -6.29 -12.52
C GLU A 97 -0.06 -6.09 -13.67
N GLU A 98 -1.34 -5.99 -13.33
CA GLU A 98 -2.45 -5.85 -14.28
C GLU A 98 -2.68 -4.41 -14.76
N LYS A 99 -1.92 -3.44 -14.24
CA LYS A 99 -2.04 -1.99 -14.55
C LYS A 99 -3.46 -1.44 -14.33
N THR A 100 -4.15 -1.94 -13.30
CA THR A 100 -5.54 -1.58 -12.97
C THR A 100 -5.66 -0.49 -11.92
N ILE A 101 -4.59 0.28 -11.68
CA ILE A 101 -4.51 1.28 -10.62
C ILE A 101 -5.54 2.40 -10.84
N ASN A 102 -6.29 2.73 -9.79
CA ASN A 102 -7.19 3.87 -9.78
C ASN A 102 -6.41 5.19 -9.88
N LYS A 103 -6.90 6.15 -10.67
CA LYS A 103 -6.28 7.47 -10.81
C LYS A 103 -6.14 8.21 -9.48
N LYS A 104 -7.11 8.08 -8.57
CA LYS A 104 -7.06 8.69 -7.23
C LYS A 104 -5.92 8.11 -6.37
N SER A 105 -5.59 6.83 -6.55
CA SER A 105 -4.50 6.16 -5.83
C SER A 105 -3.11 6.50 -6.36
N ASN A 106 -3.01 7.19 -7.50
CA ASN A 106 -1.71 7.56 -8.08
C ASN A 106 -0.85 8.41 -7.17
N ASN A 107 -1.46 9.28 -6.34
CA ASN A 107 -0.72 10.11 -5.39
C ASN A 107 -0.07 9.25 -4.30
N ILE A 108 -0.79 8.25 -3.78
CA ILE A 108 -0.26 7.30 -2.78
C ILE A 108 0.90 6.50 -3.38
N LEU A 109 0.71 5.98 -4.58
CA LEU A 109 1.75 5.23 -5.29
C LEU A 109 2.98 6.11 -5.60
N SER A 110 2.78 7.37 -6.00
CA SER A 110 3.85 8.33 -6.26
C SER A 110 4.64 8.64 -5.00
N PHE A 111 3.96 8.73 -3.85
CA PHE A 111 4.61 8.88 -2.55
C PHE A 111 5.45 7.65 -2.20
N HIS A 112 4.90 6.44 -2.33
CA HIS A 112 5.64 5.20 -2.05
C HIS A 112 6.88 5.07 -2.94
N ARG A 113 6.76 5.38 -4.23
CA ARG A 113 7.91 5.37 -5.17
C ARG A 113 8.96 6.40 -4.79
N ALA A 114 8.55 7.62 -4.46
CA ALA A 114 9.49 8.67 -4.03
C ALA A 114 10.21 8.28 -2.72
N PHE A 115 9.50 7.66 -1.79
CA PHE A 115 10.05 7.14 -0.55
C PHE A 115 11.11 6.05 -0.82
N LEU A 116 10.77 5.04 -1.62
CA LEU A 116 11.69 3.95 -1.96
C LEU A 116 12.91 4.45 -2.72
N ASP A 117 12.75 5.40 -3.65
CA ASP A 117 13.87 6.02 -4.35
C ASP A 117 14.79 6.78 -3.38
N SER A 118 14.22 7.54 -2.44
CA SER A 118 15.01 8.21 -1.41
C SER A 118 15.86 7.20 -0.63
N VAL A 119 15.26 6.12 -0.14
CA VAL A 119 15.98 5.05 0.59
C VAL A 119 17.03 4.37 -0.30
N LYS A 120 16.73 4.11 -1.55
CA LYS A 120 17.66 3.50 -2.50
C LYS A 120 18.91 4.36 -2.73
N PHE A 121 18.73 5.69 -2.85
CA PHE A 121 19.83 6.61 -3.18
C PHE A 121 20.68 7.03 -1.97
N THR A 122 20.10 7.15 -0.80
CA THR A 122 20.79 7.64 0.40
C THR A 122 21.02 6.56 1.46
N GLY A 123 20.28 5.43 1.36
CA GLY A 123 20.28 4.35 2.34
C GLY A 123 19.29 4.53 3.48
N ARG A 124 18.68 5.72 3.59
CA ARG A 124 17.64 6.09 4.55
C ARG A 124 16.70 7.13 3.92
N LEU A 125 15.63 7.44 4.60
CA LEU A 125 14.75 8.51 4.15
C LEU A 125 15.49 9.86 4.18
N TYR A 126 15.35 10.61 3.10
CA TYR A 126 15.76 12.00 2.97
C TYR A 126 14.53 12.84 2.63
N GLU A 127 14.09 13.65 3.57
CA GLU A 127 12.78 14.31 3.55
C GLU A 127 12.66 15.28 2.36
N ILE A 128 13.66 16.10 2.12
CA ILE A 128 13.63 17.05 0.97
C ILE A 128 13.61 16.30 -0.35
N GLY A 129 14.39 15.22 -0.47
CA GLY A 129 14.39 14.35 -1.64
C GLY A 129 13.05 13.65 -1.85
N LEU A 130 12.39 13.21 -0.76
CA LEU A 130 11.05 12.64 -0.81
C LEU A 130 10.03 13.65 -1.35
N VAL A 131 9.99 14.85 -0.76
CA VAL A 131 9.05 15.90 -1.17
C VAL A 131 9.29 16.32 -2.61
N ALA A 132 10.53 16.54 -3.02
CA ALA A 132 10.88 16.89 -4.39
C ALA A 132 10.47 15.78 -5.38
N GLY A 133 10.78 14.51 -5.06
CA GLY A 133 10.42 13.36 -5.87
C GLY A 133 8.91 13.13 -5.98
N TYR A 134 8.17 13.37 -4.91
CA TYR A 134 6.70 13.32 -4.89
C TYR A 134 6.08 14.41 -5.75
N LYS A 135 6.49 15.68 -5.54
CA LYS A 135 6.00 16.83 -6.31
C LYS A 135 6.30 16.70 -7.80
N ALA A 136 7.48 16.22 -8.17
CA ALA A 136 7.82 15.97 -9.57
C ALA A 136 6.92 14.91 -10.24
N ARG A 137 6.45 13.89 -9.49
CA ARG A 137 5.55 12.85 -10.02
C ARG A 137 4.09 13.25 -10.06
N THR A 138 3.65 14.05 -9.10
CA THR A 138 2.24 14.46 -8.98
C THR A 138 1.95 15.76 -9.71
N MET A 139 2.99 16.51 -10.12
CA MET A 139 2.90 17.88 -10.71
C MET A 139 2.19 18.88 -9.79
N ASN A 140 1.99 18.54 -8.52
CA ASN A 140 1.35 19.41 -7.53
C ASN A 140 2.42 20.17 -6.73
N LEU A 141 2.87 21.29 -7.29
CA LEU A 141 3.96 22.08 -6.73
C LEU A 141 3.54 22.96 -5.56
N THR A 142 2.25 23.30 -5.47
CA THR A 142 1.72 24.27 -4.49
C THR A 142 1.34 23.66 -3.15
N GLN A 143 1.21 22.34 -3.07
CA GLN A 143 0.84 21.64 -1.85
C GLN A 143 1.91 21.87 -0.77
N ASP A 144 1.48 22.19 0.48
CA ASP A 144 2.32 22.32 1.68
C ASP A 144 3.43 23.40 1.59
N LEU A 145 3.29 24.40 0.71
CA LEU A 145 4.24 25.52 0.61
C LEU A 145 4.19 26.45 1.83
N ASP A 146 3.07 26.52 2.50
CA ASP A 146 2.85 27.31 3.71
C ASP A 146 3.55 26.72 4.93
N VAL A 147 3.69 25.41 4.98
CA VAL A 147 4.32 24.67 6.10
C VAL A 147 5.85 24.60 5.95
N ALA A 148 6.35 24.56 4.71
CA ALA A 148 7.78 24.35 4.43
C ALA A 148 8.71 25.40 5.09
N PRO A 149 8.44 26.73 5.08
CA PRO A 149 9.29 27.71 5.73
C PRO A 149 9.39 27.51 7.23
N SER A 150 8.28 27.17 7.89
CA SER A 150 8.25 26.96 9.33
C SER A 150 9.03 25.71 9.75
N MET A 151 8.98 24.65 8.97
CA MET A 151 9.76 23.42 9.20
C MET A 151 11.26 23.65 9.00
N PHE A 152 11.61 24.45 7.99
CA PHE A 152 13.00 24.81 7.70
C PHE A 152 13.60 25.66 8.84
N MET A 153 12.90 26.70 9.29
CA MET A 153 13.33 27.57 10.40
C MET A 153 13.50 26.80 11.73
N LYS A 154 12.71 25.75 11.94
CA LYS A 154 12.81 24.87 13.11
C LYS A 154 13.90 23.80 12.98
N GLY A 155 14.72 23.82 11.91
CA GLY A 155 15.79 22.85 11.69
C GLY A 155 15.34 21.41 11.48
N LYS A 156 14.06 21.20 11.13
CA LYS A 156 13.48 19.85 10.94
C LYS A 156 13.69 19.29 9.53
N LEU A 157 14.21 20.09 8.60
CA LEU A 157 14.52 19.68 7.24
C LEU A 157 16.03 19.74 7.02
N PRO A 158 16.76 18.62 7.13
CA PRO A 158 18.20 18.59 6.83
C PRO A 158 18.44 18.82 5.34
N ILE A 159 19.25 19.84 5.01
CA ILE A 159 19.58 20.18 3.62
C ILE A 159 20.50 19.12 3.01
N ILE A 160 21.39 18.56 3.82
CA ILE A 160 22.35 17.55 3.37
C ILE A 160 21.84 16.16 3.77
N PRO A 161 21.69 15.23 2.81
CA PRO A 161 21.22 13.88 3.14
C PRO A 161 22.29 13.15 3.98
N GLU A 162 21.89 12.64 5.13
CA GLU A 162 22.71 11.70 5.88
C GLU A 162 22.76 10.37 5.12
N ARG A 163 23.98 9.86 4.92
CA ARG A 163 24.20 8.60 4.20
C ARG A 163 24.56 7.47 5.14
N VAL A 164 24.01 6.29 4.88
CA VAL A 164 24.37 5.06 5.61
C VAL A 164 25.73 4.56 5.14
N LYS A 165 26.55 4.05 6.05
CA LYS A 165 27.90 3.53 5.74
C LYS A 165 27.90 2.47 4.64
N ASN A 166 26.88 1.59 4.60
CA ASN A 166 26.76 0.47 3.66
C ASN A 166 25.70 0.68 2.55
N LYS A 167 25.66 1.88 1.95
CA LYS A 167 24.73 2.21 0.87
C LYS A 167 24.73 1.18 -0.28
N LYS A 168 25.91 0.61 -0.62
CA LYS A 168 26.01 -0.41 -1.69
C LYS A 168 25.17 -1.66 -1.42
N GLN A 169 25.08 -2.12 -0.17
CA GLN A 169 24.26 -3.27 0.23
C GLN A 169 22.77 -2.98 0.07
N ILE A 170 22.33 -1.78 0.46
CA ILE A 170 20.94 -1.36 0.28
C ILE A 170 20.58 -1.28 -1.20
N SER A 171 21.42 -0.64 -2.02
CA SER A 171 21.20 -0.59 -3.46
C SER A 171 21.17 -1.97 -4.12
N ALA A 172 21.97 -2.94 -3.61
CA ALA A 172 21.97 -4.33 -4.09
C ALA A 172 20.65 -5.06 -3.75
N ILE A 173 20.01 -4.76 -2.60
CA ILE A 173 18.68 -5.29 -2.27
C ILE A 173 17.67 -4.84 -3.34
N PHE A 174 17.64 -3.54 -3.64
CA PHE A 174 16.74 -3.00 -4.66
C PHE A 174 16.97 -3.58 -6.06
N SER A 175 18.21 -3.94 -6.41
CA SER A 175 18.48 -4.57 -7.71
C SER A 175 17.97 -6.01 -7.78
N LYS A 176 17.93 -6.74 -6.64
CA LYS A 176 17.42 -8.11 -6.56
C LYS A 176 15.89 -8.19 -6.51
N THR A 177 15.23 -7.12 -6.06
CA THR A 177 13.76 -7.05 -5.96
C THR A 177 13.10 -6.44 -7.20
N LYS A 178 13.90 -6.04 -8.21
CA LYS A 178 13.38 -5.65 -9.53
C LYS A 178 13.13 -6.90 -10.36
N GLU A 179 11.95 -7.47 -10.23
CA GLU A 179 11.31 -8.31 -11.22
C GLU A 179 10.10 -7.62 -11.82
#